data_d50d3b2fe7230b7d6ee4bf9c5252cada
#
_entry.id   d50d3b2fe7230b7d6ee4bf9c5252cada
#
_cell.length_a   1.000
_cell.length_b   1.000
_cell.length_c   1.000
_cell.angle_alpha   90.00
_cell.angle_beta   90.00
_cell.angle_gamma   90.00
#
_symmetry.space_group_name_H-M   'P 1'
#
loop_
_entity.id
_entity.type
_entity.pdbx_description
1 polymer ?
#
loop_
_entity_poly.entity_id
_entity_poly.type
_entity_poly.pdbx_seq_one_letter_code
_entity_poly.pdbx_strand_id
1 'polypeptide(L)'
;MIQFYAPDIETSGVLPESESGHCCRVLRLKEGAHIFVTDGRGHRFECVILDAHPKHTAVEIVDTVEVKPWWGFRLEICVAPSKNLDRMEWLVQKCVEIGVDRIVLMKCQRSERKIVKPERLEKIAVSAMNQSLKTTLVEITEVIDFRQLVSDGFEGFKCMGYCDDSIPLRSFREEYKGGDVRILIGPEGDFSPEEVELAMAKEYVPVTFGGSRLRLETAALYATVAAHLIGD
;
A
#
# COMPACT_ATOMS: atom_id res chain seq x y z
N MET A 1 19.76 4.00 -10.13
CA MET A 1 18.62 4.80 -10.64
C MET A 1 18.02 5.50 -9.43
N ILE A 2 17.79 6.81 -9.48
CA ILE A 2 17.26 7.60 -8.36
C ILE A 2 15.94 8.20 -8.82
N GLN A 3 14.88 8.01 -8.03
CA GLN A 3 13.54 8.51 -8.33
C GLN A 3 13.04 9.41 -7.20
N PHE A 4 12.32 10.47 -7.57
CA PHE A 4 11.66 11.42 -6.68
C PHE A 4 10.15 11.46 -6.95
N TYR A 5 9.38 11.90 -5.98
CA TYR A 5 7.93 12.10 -6.12
C TYR A 5 7.60 13.61 -6.22
N ALA A 6 6.94 13.98 -7.30
CA ALA A 6 6.47 15.35 -7.50
C ALA A 6 5.15 15.32 -8.30
N PRO A 7 3.98 15.40 -7.62
CA PRO A 7 2.67 15.25 -8.27
C PRO A 7 2.38 16.31 -9.34
N ASP A 8 3.00 17.49 -9.25
CA ASP A 8 2.77 18.62 -10.15
C ASP A 8 3.97 18.89 -11.06
N ILE A 9 4.86 17.92 -11.29
CA ILE A 9 6.14 18.13 -11.98
C ILE A 9 5.95 18.67 -13.40
N GLU A 10 4.95 18.22 -14.13
CA GLU A 10 4.69 18.69 -15.50
C GLU A 10 4.38 20.19 -15.58
N THR A 11 3.75 20.74 -14.56
CA THR A 11 3.35 22.14 -14.52
C THR A 11 4.32 23.03 -13.75
N SER A 12 4.94 22.49 -12.69
CA SER A 12 5.83 23.24 -11.82
C SER A 12 7.28 23.26 -12.31
N GLY A 13 7.76 22.18 -12.93
CA GLY A 13 9.19 21.97 -13.24
C GLY A 13 10.08 21.97 -12.00
N VAL A 14 9.50 21.78 -10.79
CA VAL A 14 10.22 21.93 -9.52
C VAL A 14 9.87 20.77 -8.59
N LEU A 15 10.88 20.19 -7.94
CA LEU A 15 10.69 19.19 -6.91
C LEU A 15 10.12 19.83 -5.63
N PRO A 16 9.20 19.15 -4.91
CA PRO A 16 8.76 19.56 -3.58
C PRO A 16 9.94 19.79 -2.61
N GLU A 17 9.77 20.62 -1.58
CA GLU A 17 10.85 20.98 -0.66
C GLU A 17 11.50 19.75 0.01
N SER A 18 10.71 18.75 0.40
CA SER A 18 11.23 17.49 0.96
C SER A 18 12.12 16.74 -0.01
N GLU A 19 11.68 16.60 -1.27
CA GLU A 19 12.42 15.92 -2.34
C GLU A 19 13.66 16.74 -2.76
N SER A 20 13.54 18.07 -2.86
CA SER A 20 14.66 18.97 -3.09
C SER A 20 15.74 18.86 -2.00
N GLY A 21 15.30 18.80 -0.74
CA GLY A 21 16.20 18.59 0.39
C GLY A 21 16.91 17.24 0.32
N HIS A 22 16.20 16.18 -0.03
CA HIS A 22 16.78 14.85 -0.23
C HIS A 22 17.79 14.84 -1.40
N CYS A 23 17.42 15.42 -2.53
CA CYS A 23 18.25 15.56 -3.72
C CYS A 23 19.59 16.25 -3.42
N CYS A 24 19.55 17.43 -2.82
CA CYS A 24 20.74 18.28 -2.67
C CYS A 24 21.55 17.98 -1.41
N ARG A 25 20.92 17.69 -0.27
CA ARG A 25 21.62 17.52 1.02
C ARG A 25 22.03 16.07 1.29
N VAL A 26 21.17 15.10 0.93
CA VAL A 26 21.42 13.68 1.20
C VAL A 26 22.19 13.07 0.03
N LEU A 27 21.64 13.15 -1.17
CA LEU A 27 22.22 12.56 -2.37
C LEU A 27 23.30 13.45 -3.02
N ARG A 28 23.35 14.73 -2.65
CA ARG A 28 24.34 15.71 -3.11
C ARG A 28 24.42 15.82 -4.64
N LEU A 29 23.26 15.67 -5.29
CA LEU A 29 23.14 15.84 -6.73
C LEU A 29 23.34 17.32 -7.09
N LYS A 30 23.83 17.57 -8.32
CA LYS A 30 24.15 18.87 -8.85
C LYS A 30 23.46 19.10 -10.18
N GLU A 31 23.54 20.34 -10.66
CA GLU A 31 23.12 20.72 -12.00
C GLU A 31 23.71 19.79 -13.07
N GLY A 32 22.92 19.44 -14.06
CA GLY A 32 23.23 18.48 -15.12
C GLY A 32 23.06 17.02 -14.74
N ALA A 33 22.74 16.70 -13.48
CA ALA A 33 22.47 15.30 -13.10
C ALA A 33 21.11 14.83 -13.65
N HIS A 34 21.10 13.61 -14.18
CA HIS A 34 19.88 12.93 -14.62
C HIS A 34 19.21 12.24 -13.43
N ILE A 35 17.91 12.44 -13.31
CA ILE A 35 17.06 11.84 -12.28
C ILE A 35 15.74 11.36 -12.89
N PHE A 36 15.07 10.47 -12.20
CA PHE A 36 13.68 10.14 -12.51
C PHE A 36 12.75 10.84 -11.53
N VAL A 37 11.62 11.27 -12.03
CA VAL A 37 10.53 11.84 -11.22
C VAL A 37 9.25 11.09 -11.56
N THR A 38 8.41 10.83 -10.57
CA THR A 38 7.05 10.30 -10.79
C THR A 38 6.01 11.26 -10.22
N ASP A 39 4.88 11.34 -10.90
CA ASP A 39 3.70 12.07 -10.43
C ASP A 39 2.81 11.26 -9.47
N GLY A 40 3.11 9.96 -9.28
CA GLY A 40 2.31 9.03 -8.51
C GLY A 40 1.03 8.55 -9.21
N ARG A 41 0.83 8.90 -10.48
CA ARG A 41 -0.33 8.56 -11.31
C ARG A 41 -0.01 7.64 -12.49
N GLY A 42 1.16 7.02 -12.46
CA GLY A 42 1.58 6.09 -13.49
C GLY A 42 2.58 6.68 -14.50
N HIS A 43 3.02 7.92 -14.33
CA HIS A 43 4.03 8.51 -15.23
C HIS A 43 5.40 8.53 -14.56
N ARG A 44 6.40 8.28 -15.38
CA ARG A 44 7.81 8.49 -15.04
C ARG A 44 8.42 9.47 -16.01
N PHE A 45 9.00 10.53 -15.44
CA PHE A 45 9.68 11.60 -16.17
C PHE A 45 11.18 11.40 -16.01
N GLU A 46 11.92 11.34 -17.12
CA GLU A 46 13.35 11.54 -17.10
C GLU A 46 13.63 13.04 -17.08
N CYS A 47 14.40 13.48 -16.09
CA CYS A 47 14.65 14.90 -15.87
C CYS A 47 16.13 15.18 -15.72
N VAL A 48 16.53 16.40 -16.10
CA VAL A 48 17.86 16.96 -15.86
C VAL A 48 17.74 18.10 -14.85
N ILE A 49 18.59 18.11 -13.82
CA ILE A 49 18.60 19.18 -12.83
C ILE A 49 19.16 20.45 -13.46
N LEU A 50 18.34 21.52 -13.46
CA LEU A 50 18.76 22.86 -13.94
C LEU A 50 19.31 23.74 -12.82
N ASP A 51 18.72 23.68 -11.62
CA ASP A 51 19.15 24.39 -10.42
C ASP A 51 19.05 23.47 -9.21
N ALA A 52 20.17 23.18 -8.59
CA ALA A 52 20.29 22.30 -7.43
C ALA A 52 20.10 23.08 -6.11
N HIS A 53 18.88 23.55 -5.84
CA HIS A 53 18.54 24.26 -4.62
C HIS A 53 17.78 23.40 -3.61
N PRO A 54 18.20 23.35 -2.31
CA PRO A 54 17.65 22.42 -1.33
C PRO A 54 16.19 22.66 -0.91
N LYS A 55 15.54 23.70 -1.42
CA LYS A 55 14.11 23.98 -1.18
C LYS A 55 13.26 23.93 -2.45
N HIS A 56 13.88 24.09 -3.62
CA HIS A 56 13.18 24.20 -4.91
C HIS A 56 14.10 23.79 -6.06
N THR A 57 14.50 22.52 -6.08
CA THR A 57 15.29 21.96 -7.18
C THR A 57 14.50 22.05 -8.48
N ALA A 58 14.99 22.87 -9.43
CA ALA A 58 14.38 23.00 -10.74
C ALA A 58 14.91 21.93 -11.69
N VAL A 59 14.02 21.39 -12.51
CA VAL A 59 14.35 20.34 -13.48
C VAL A 59 13.74 20.62 -14.83
N GLU A 60 14.38 20.10 -15.88
CA GLU A 60 13.86 20.01 -17.23
C GLU A 60 13.44 18.56 -17.51
N ILE A 61 12.22 18.39 -17.97
CA ILE A 61 11.71 17.08 -18.41
C ILE A 61 12.28 16.79 -19.79
N VAL A 62 13.03 15.70 -19.94
CA VAL A 62 13.65 15.26 -21.20
C VAL A 62 12.82 14.21 -21.90
N ASP A 63 12.17 13.31 -21.13
CA ASP A 63 11.33 12.24 -21.64
C ASP A 63 10.22 11.90 -20.63
N THR A 64 9.11 11.36 -21.14
CA THR A 64 7.96 10.96 -20.33
C THR A 64 7.45 9.61 -20.82
N VAL A 65 7.29 8.65 -19.88
CA VAL A 65 6.73 7.33 -20.17
C VAL A 65 5.61 6.99 -19.19
N GLU A 66 4.53 6.42 -19.70
CA GLU A 66 3.52 5.78 -18.87
C GLU A 66 4.02 4.39 -18.45
N VAL A 67 3.98 4.12 -17.14
CA VAL A 67 4.43 2.86 -16.54
C VAL A 67 3.28 2.24 -15.76
N LYS A 68 2.69 1.21 -16.30
CA LYS A 68 1.65 0.44 -15.61
C LYS A 68 2.25 -0.45 -14.52
N PRO A 69 1.50 -0.76 -13.45
CA PRO A 69 1.88 -1.83 -12.53
C PRO A 69 2.17 -3.13 -13.29
N TRP A 70 3.14 -3.90 -12.82
CA TRP A 70 3.52 -5.16 -13.46
C TRP A 70 2.49 -6.28 -13.23
N TRP A 71 1.56 -6.09 -12.28
CA TRP A 71 0.43 -6.99 -12.01
C TRP A 71 -0.83 -6.51 -12.71
N GLY A 72 -1.66 -7.45 -13.12
CA GLY A 72 -2.86 -7.20 -13.92
C GLY A 72 -4.19 -7.25 -13.14
N PHE A 73 -4.16 -7.17 -11.81
CA PHE A 73 -5.35 -7.25 -10.94
C PHE A 73 -5.29 -6.19 -9.84
N ARG A 74 -6.44 -5.88 -9.24
CA ARG A 74 -6.53 -4.96 -8.11
C ARG A 74 -6.36 -5.68 -6.80
N LEU A 75 -5.39 -5.26 -6.00
CA LEU A 75 -5.12 -5.78 -4.66
C LEU A 75 -5.44 -4.74 -3.58
N GLU A 76 -6.43 -5.05 -2.74
CA GLU A 76 -6.76 -4.26 -1.55
C GLU A 76 -6.42 -5.03 -0.28
N ILE A 77 -5.55 -4.46 0.55
CA ILE A 77 -5.23 -4.97 1.88
C ILE A 77 -5.94 -4.10 2.92
N CYS A 78 -6.91 -4.68 3.60
CA CYS A 78 -7.69 -4.01 4.63
C CYS A 78 -7.18 -4.46 6.01
N VAL A 79 -6.62 -3.55 6.79
CA VAL A 79 -5.97 -3.88 8.06
C VAL A 79 -6.56 -3.12 9.23
N ALA A 80 -6.74 -3.78 10.37
CA ALA A 80 -7.01 -3.12 11.62
C ALA A 80 -5.70 -2.51 12.15
N PRO A 81 -5.62 -1.17 12.39
CA PRO A 81 -4.36 -0.55 12.80
C PRO A 81 -3.82 -1.12 14.12
N SER A 82 -2.58 -1.59 14.10
CA SER A 82 -1.87 -2.04 15.30
C SER A 82 -1.61 -0.89 16.26
N LYS A 83 -1.50 -1.21 17.55
CA LYS A 83 -1.08 -0.25 18.59
C LYS A 83 0.31 0.32 18.31
N ASN A 84 1.21 -0.48 17.76
CA ASN A 84 2.57 -0.08 17.41
C ASN A 84 2.61 0.50 15.98
N LEU A 85 2.81 1.83 15.88
CA LEU A 85 2.89 2.52 14.60
C LEU A 85 4.07 2.07 13.74
N ASP A 86 5.21 1.73 14.32
CA ASP A 86 6.40 1.30 13.57
C ASP A 86 6.11 0.01 12.78
N ARG A 87 5.26 -0.88 13.33
CA ARG A 87 4.79 -2.07 12.61
C ARG A 87 3.86 -1.70 11.45
N MET A 88 3.00 -0.69 11.65
CA MET A 88 2.15 -0.20 10.56
C MET A 88 2.97 0.44 9.45
N GLU A 89 4.00 1.23 9.78
CA GLU A 89 4.93 1.79 8.81
C GLU A 89 5.67 0.71 8.04
N TRP A 90 6.17 -0.30 8.75
CA TRP A 90 6.83 -1.45 8.14
C TRP A 90 5.90 -2.22 7.19
N LEU A 91 4.64 -2.46 7.60
CA LEU A 91 3.60 -3.09 6.77
C LEU A 91 3.39 -2.30 5.49
N VAL A 92 3.12 -1.00 5.60
CA VAL A 92 2.90 -0.13 4.44
C VAL A 92 4.11 -0.16 3.51
N GLN A 93 5.32 0.03 4.08
CA GLN A 93 6.55 -0.03 3.30
C GLN A 93 6.65 -1.33 2.49
N LYS A 94 6.45 -2.49 3.14
CA LYS A 94 6.65 -3.78 2.49
C LYS A 94 5.53 -4.15 1.50
N CYS A 95 4.28 -3.83 1.81
CA CYS A 95 3.19 -4.01 0.85
C CYS A 95 3.38 -3.13 -0.40
N VAL A 96 3.82 -1.88 -0.24
CA VAL A 96 4.12 -0.99 -1.37
C VAL A 96 5.32 -1.51 -2.17
N GLU A 97 6.39 -1.97 -1.53
CA GLU A 97 7.56 -2.54 -2.22
C GLU A 97 7.19 -3.75 -3.09
N ILE A 98 6.28 -4.61 -2.64
CA ILE A 98 5.82 -5.78 -3.42
C ILE A 98 4.84 -5.34 -4.50
N GLY A 99 3.80 -4.62 -4.13
CA GLY A 99 2.75 -4.14 -5.01
C GLY A 99 1.39 -4.28 -4.34
N VAL A 100 0.72 -3.17 -4.13
CA VAL A 100 -0.64 -3.09 -3.60
C VAL A 100 -1.27 -1.82 -4.15
N ASP A 101 -2.55 -1.90 -4.51
CA ASP A 101 -3.25 -0.73 -5.07
C ASP A 101 -3.88 0.12 -3.97
N ARG A 102 -4.35 -0.54 -2.90
CA ARG A 102 -5.03 0.15 -1.81
C ARG A 102 -4.77 -0.50 -0.46
N ILE A 103 -4.48 0.33 0.54
CA ILE A 103 -4.42 -0.07 1.96
C ILE A 103 -5.57 0.61 2.68
N VAL A 104 -6.52 -0.19 3.14
CA VAL A 104 -7.71 0.29 3.85
C VAL A 104 -7.50 0.12 5.34
N LEU A 105 -7.52 1.22 6.07
CA LEU A 105 -7.46 1.18 7.53
C LEU A 105 -8.87 0.90 8.06
N MET A 106 -9.09 -0.23 8.73
CA MET A 106 -10.42 -0.59 9.23
C MET A 106 -10.47 -0.65 10.75
N LYS A 107 -11.60 -0.22 11.31
CA LYS A 107 -11.86 -0.27 12.74
C LYS A 107 -12.75 -1.46 13.06
N CYS A 108 -12.18 -2.46 13.70
CA CYS A 108 -12.88 -3.63 14.23
C CYS A 108 -13.31 -3.44 15.69
N GLN A 109 -14.18 -4.31 16.17
CA GLN A 109 -14.67 -4.29 17.56
C GLN A 109 -13.51 -4.41 18.58
N ARG A 110 -12.56 -5.31 18.29
CA ARG A 110 -11.40 -5.59 19.14
C ARG A 110 -10.16 -4.77 18.79
N SER A 111 -10.31 -3.70 17.96
CA SER A 111 -9.20 -2.79 17.65
C SER A 111 -8.81 -1.99 18.89
N GLU A 112 -7.54 -2.09 19.29
CA GLU A 112 -6.98 -1.25 20.36
C GLU A 112 -6.77 0.19 19.88
N ARG A 113 -6.33 0.38 18.62
CA ARG A 113 -6.14 1.69 18.01
C ARG A 113 -7.30 2.02 17.07
N LYS A 114 -7.99 3.10 17.38
CA LYS A 114 -9.20 3.54 16.63
C LYS A 114 -8.96 4.74 15.73
N ILE A 115 -7.81 5.41 15.88
CA ILE A 115 -7.46 6.62 15.14
C ILE A 115 -6.03 6.50 14.67
N VAL A 116 -5.82 6.62 13.38
CA VAL A 116 -4.52 6.73 12.72
C VAL A 116 -4.62 7.88 11.74
N LYS A 117 -3.60 8.72 11.70
CA LYS A 117 -3.50 9.79 10.70
C LYS A 117 -2.83 9.22 9.46
N PRO A 118 -3.50 9.18 8.30
CA PRO A 118 -2.96 8.58 7.07
C PRO A 118 -1.67 9.27 6.60
N GLU A 119 -1.53 10.58 6.84
CA GLU A 119 -0.43 11.38 6.30
C GLU A 119 0.97 10.87 6.71
N ARG A 120 1.07 10.20 7.87
CA ARG A 120 2.32 9.56 8.29
C ARG A 120 2.61 8.32 7.46
N LEU A 121 1.60 7.50 7.20
CA LEU A 121 1.72 6.29 6.39
C LEU A 121 1.92 6.62 4.90
N GLU A 122 1.31 7.69 4.41
CA GLU A 122 1.50 8.19 3.05
C GLU A 122 2.95 8.59 2.78
N LYS A 123 3.62 9.22 3.74
CA LYS A 123 5.06 9.53 3.61
C LYS A 123 5.92 8.26 3.49
N ILE A 124 5.56 7.21 4.22
CA ILE A 124 6.23 5.90 4.10
C ILE A 124 5.94 5.28 2.73
N ALA A 125 4.70 5.37 2.26
CA ALA A 125 4.31 4.87 0.94
C ALA A 125 5.05 5.58 -0.19
N VAL A 126 5.19 6.91 -0.13
CA VAL A 126 6.00 7.69 -1.09
C VAL A 126 7.46 7.24 -1.09
N SER A 127 8.06 7.08 0.10
CA SER A 127 9.44 6.60 0.21
C SER A 127 9.62 5.19 -0.37
N ALA A 128 8.68 4.30 -0.08
CA ALA A 128 8.69 2.92 -0.60
C ALA A 128 8.45 2.88 -2.12
N MET A 129 7.54 3.71 -2.65
CA MET A 129 7.28 3.87 -4.07
C MET A 129 8.56 4.33 -4.80
N ASN A 130 9.22 5.38 -4.30
CA ASN A 130 10.47 5.89 -4.89
C ASN A 130 11.57 4.82 -4.87
N GLN A 131 11.76 4.14 -3.73
CA GLN A 131 12.80 3.12 -3.57
C GLN A 131 12.56 1.92 -4.49
N SER A 132 11.32 1.50 -4.67
CA SER A 132 10.93 0.36 -5.52
C SER A 132 10.68 0.74 -6.98
N LEU A 133 10.92 2.01 -7.35
CA LEU A 133 10.77 2.56 -8.71
C LEU A 133 9.37 2.40 -9.30
N LYS A 134 8.35 2.37 -8.44
CA LYS A 134 6.96 2.39 -8.85
C LYS A 134 6.52 3.81 -9.20
N THR A 135 5.54 3.93 -10.05
CA THR A 135 5.04 5.21 -10.56
C THR A 135 3.61 5.51 -10.12
N THR A 136 2.95 4.55 -9.50
CA THR A 136 1.60 4.73 -8.95
C THR A 136 1.68 4.73 -7.43
N LEU A 137 1.16 5.79 -6.83
CA LEU A 137 1.09 5.91 -5.37
C LEU A 137 -0.10 5.09 -4.85
N VAL A 138 0.16 4.25 -3.86
CA VAL A 138 -0.88 3.48 -3.18
C VAL A 138 -1.86 4.42 -2.48
N GLU A 139 -3.14 4.13 -2.59
CA GLU A 139 -4.18 4.82 -1.81
C GLU A 139 -4.19 4.28 -0.38
N ILE A 140 -4.07 5.18 0.62
CA ILE A 140 -4.24 4.84 2.04
C ILE A 140 -5.47 5.60 2.55
N THR A 141 -6.46 4.87 3.09
CA THR A 141 -7.70 5.49 3.52
C THR A 141 -7.64 6.06 4.93
N GLU A 142 -8.54 6.98 5.26
CA GLU A 142 -8.95 7.19 6.64
C GLU A 142 -9.46 5.88 7.26
N VAL A 143 -9.57 5.86 8.60
CA VAL A 143 -10.08 4.66 9.29
C VAL A 143 -11.58 4.50 9.04
N ILE A 144 -11.95 3.42 8.35
CA ILE A 144 -13.33 3.07 8.01
C ILE A 144 -13.87 2.04 9.02
N ASP A 145 -15.13 2.16 9.39
CA ASP A 145 -15.79 1.16 10.24
C ASP A 145 -15.91 -0.20 9.49
N PHE A 146 -15.64 -1.30 10.19
CA PHE A 146 -15.66 -2.64 9.60
C PHE A 146 -17.00 -2.95 8.93
N ARG A 147 -18.13 -2.60 9.54
CA ARG A 147 -19.48 -2.87 8.98
C ARG A 147 -19.71 -2.10 7.69
N GLN A 148 -19.22 -0.87 7.61
CA GLN A 148 -19.26 -0.07 6.40
C GLN A 148 -18.40 -0.72 5.31
N LEU A 149 -17.15 -1.05 5.62
CA LEU A 149 -16.20 -1.63 4.66
C LEU A 149 -16.71 -2.94 4.04
N VAL A 150 -17.22 -3.87 4.85
CA VAL A 150 -17.71 -5.16 4.32
C VAL A 150 -19.03 -5.04 3.57
N SER A 151 -19.76 -3.94 3.78
CA SER A 151 -21.01 -3.64 3.06
C SER A 151 -20.78 -2.85 1.77
N ASP A 152 -19.59 -2.27 1.58
CA ASP A 152 -19.20 -1.64 0.31
C ASP A 152 -19.07 -2.71 -0.77
N GLY A 153 -19.58 -2.40 -1.98
CA GLY A 153 -19.44 -3.26 -3.13
C GLY A 153 -17.95 -3.42 -3.51
N PHE A 154 -17.50 -4.66 -3.62
CA PHE A 154 -16.21 -4.98 -4.21
C PHE A 154 -16.42 -6.12 -5.20
N GLU A 155 -16.10 -5.86 -6.45
CA GLU A 155 -16.10 -6.88 -7.50
C GLU A 155 -14.77 -7.61 -7.49
N GLY A 156 -14.80 -8.92 -7.20
CA GLY A 156 -13.61 -9.75 -7.07
C GLY A 156 -13.68 -10.71 -5.89
N PHE A 157 -12.60 -11.42 -5.65
CA PHE A 157 -12.50 -12.33 -4.52
C PHE A 157 -12.39 -11.56 -3.20
N LYS A 158 -13.24 -11.92 -2.24
CA LYS A 158 -13.26 -11.31 -0.90
C LYS A 158 -12.89 -12.35 0.13
N CYS A 159 -11.89 -12.10 0.94
CA CYS A 159 -11.53 -13.01 2.04
C CYS A 159 -11.11 -12.28 3.30
N MET A 160 -11.11 -13.03 4.40
CA MET A 160 -10.61 -12.56 5.68
C MET A 160 -9.64 -13.58 6.27
N GLY A 161 -8.45 -13.14 6.65
CA GLY A 161 -7.50 -13.94 7.40
C GLY A 161 -8.03 -14.17 8.82
N TYR A 162 -8.24 -15.41 9.20
CA TYR A 162 -8.82 -15.78 10.49
C TYR A 162 -8.04 -16.92 11.12
N CYS A 163 -7.92 -16.92 12.46
CA CYS A 163 -7.06 -17.86 13.17
C CYS A 163 -7.81 -18.75 14.18
N ASP A 164 -9.13 -18.58 14.32
CA ASP A 164 -9.93 -19.36 15.28
C ASP A 164 -10.50 -20.61 14.61
N ASP A 165 -10.35 -21.76 15.25
CA ASP A 165 -10.83 -23.05 14.76
C ASP A 165 -12.35 -23.26 14.97
N SER A 166 -13.08 -22.23 15.44
CA SER A 166 -14.54 -22.28 15.64
C SER A 166 -15.32 -22.45 14.33
N ILE A 167 -14.70 -22.12 13.21
CA ILE A 167 -15.26 -22.31 11.87
C ILE A 167 -14.24 -23.01 10.96
N PRO A 168 -14.70 -23.78 9.95
CA PRO A 168 -13.78 -24.37 8.98
C PRO A 168 -13.04 -23.30 8.18
N LEU A 169 -11.72 -23.25 8.30
CA LEU A 169 -10.88 -22.36 7.52
C LEU A 169 -10.49 -23.04 6.21
N ARG A 170 -10.45 -22.25 5.16
CA ARG A 170 -9.98 -22.67 3.84
C ARG A 170 -8.58 -22.09 3.58
N SER A 171 -7.78 -22.79 2.83
CA SER A 171 -6.47 -22.25 2.43
C SER A 171 -6.65 -21.10 1.44
N PHE A 172 -6.07 -19.93 1.70
CA PHE A 172 -6.08 -18.83 0.73
C PHE A 172 -5.60 -19.28 -0.65
N ARG A 173 -4.55 -20.11 -0.67
CA ARG A 173 -3.98 -20.65 -1.91
C ARG A 173 -4.95 -21.54 -2.69
N GLU A 174 -5.88 -22.20 -2.01
CA GLU A 174 -6.87 -23.08 -2.64
C GLU A 174 -8.10 -22.31 -3.10
N GLU A 175 -8.48 -21.24 -2.43
CA GLU A 175 -9.68 -20.46 -2.71
C GLU A 175 -9.44 -19.35 -3.76
N TYR A 176 -8.35 -18.58 -3.62
CA TYR A 176 -8.04 -17.54 -4.58
C TYR A 176 -7.48 -18.13 -5.88
N LYS A 177 -8.06 -17.71 -7.01
CA LYS A 177 -7.74 -18.21 -8.36
C LYS A 177 -7.24 -17.11 -9.29
N GLY A 178 -6.84 -15.98 -8.73
CA GLY A 178 -6.44 -14.81 -9.50
C GLY A 178 -7.56 -13.78 -9.67
N GLY A 179 -7.22 -12.66 -10.27
CA GLY A 179 -8.11 -11.50 -10.45
C GLY A 179 -8.16 -10.60 -9.23
N ASP A 180 -9.08 -9.63 -9.25
CA ASP A 180 -9.22 -8.63 -8.19
C ASP A 180 -9.50 -9.27 -6.84
N VAL A 181 -8.80 -8.77 -5.79
CA VAL A 181 -8.91 -9.36 -4.45
C VAL A 181 -8.88 -8.30 -3.36
N ARG A 182 -9.79 -8.45 -2.39
CA ARG A 182 -9.81 -7.70 -1.13
C ARG A 182 -9.60 -8.66 0.04
N ILE A 183 -8.57 -8.38 0.85
CA ILE A 183 -8.13 -9.23 1.96
C ILE A 183 -8.24 -8.45 3.27
N LEU A 184 -9.04 -8.96 4.21
CA LEU A 184 -9.18 -8.40 5.55
C LEU A 184 -8.19 -9.06 6.50
N ILE A 185 -7.43 -8.24 7.24
CA ILE A 185 -6.50 -8.68 8.29
C ILE A 185 -6.94 -8.04 9.61
N GLY A 186 -7.37 -8.87 10.54
CA GLY A 186 -7.92 -8.45 11.83
C GLY A 186 -6.91 -7.84 12.79
N PRO A 187 -7.38 -7.27 13.93
CA PRO A 187 -6.53 -6.80 15.00
C PRO A 187 -5.84 -7.95 15.73
N GLU A 188 -4.98 -7.64 16.69
CA GLU A 188 -4.27 -8.63 17.51
C GLU A 188 -5.22 -9.57 18.28
N GLY A 189 -6.44 -9.10 18.59
CA GLY A 189 -7.51 -9.88 19.26
C GLY A 189 -8.41 -10.65 18.28
N ASP A 190 -8.06 -10.67 17.00
CA ASP A 190 -8.84 -11.21 15.90
C ASP A 190 -10.23 -10.52 15.72
N PHE A 191 -10.99 -10.92 14.72
CA PHE A 191 -12.36 -10.45 14.52
C PHE A 191 -13.29 -11.00 15.61
N SER A 192 -14.36 -10.28 15.92
CA SER A 192 -15.41 -10.84 16.77
C SER A 192 -16.28 -11.84 16.01
N PRO A 193 -16.98 -12.75 16.70
CA PRO A 193 -17.91 -13.68 16.04
C PRO A 193 -18.95 -12.96 15.15
N GLU A 194 -19.48 -11.82 15.63
CA GLU A 194 -20.46 -11.02 14.91
C GLU A 194 -19.85 -10.35 13.65
N GLU A 195 -18.56 -9.98 13.70
CA GLU A 195 -17.84 -9.48 12.51
C GLU A 195 -17.62 -10.59 11.49
N VAL A 196 -17.25 -11.78 11.95
CA VAL A 196 -17.09 -12.95 11.08
C VAL A 196 -18.40 -13.32 10.39
N GLU A 197 -19.51 -13.43 11.16
CA GLU A 197 -20.84 -13.72 10.61
C GLU A 197 -21.26 -12.67 9.57
N LEU A 198 -21.04 -11.39 9.87
CA LEU A 198 -21.37 -10.31 8.95
C LEU A 198 -20.53 -10.39 7.66
N ALA A 199 -19.23 -10.63 7.78
CA ALA A 199 -18.35 -10.76 6.61
C ALA A 199 -18.76 -11.94 5.74
N MET A 200 -19.05 -13.10 6.34
CA MET A 200 -19.54 -14.29 5.63
C MET A 200 -20.88 -14.02 4.92
N ALA A 201 -21.80 -13.29 5.56
CA ALA A 201 -23.06 -12.87 4.95
C ALA A 201 -22.86 -11.90 3.77
N LYS A 202 -21.68 -11.28 3.67
CA LYS A 202 -21.25 -10.41 2.57
C LYS A 202 -20.27 -11.13 1.63
N GLU A 203 -20.24 -12.45 1.67
CA GLU A 203 -19.47 -13.34 0.79
C GLU A 203 -17.95 -13.28 1.00
N TYR A 204 -17.48 -12.81 2.16
CA TYR A 204 -16.07 -12.96 2.52
C TYR A 204 -15.80 -14.40 2.95
N VAL A 205 -14.76 -15.00 2.39
CA VAL A 205 -14.34 -16.36 2.72
C VAL A 205 -13.32 -16.29 3.86
N PRO A 206 -13.57 -16.93 5.02
CA PRO A 206 -12.55 -17.08 6.05
C PRO A 206 -11.42 -17.98 5.55
N VAL A 207 -10.18 -17.46 5.58
CA VAL A 207 -9.02 -18.18 5.06
C VAL A 207 -7.88 -18.23 6.06
N THR A 208 -7.08 -19.28 5.95
CA THR A 208 -5.78 -19.37 6.61
C THR A 208 -4.64 -19.12 5.63
N PHE A 209 -3.58 -18.48 6.12
CA PHE A 209 -2.31 -18.30 5.41
C PHE A 209 -1.27 -19.38 5.78
N GLY A 210 -1.66 -20.44 6.46
CA GLY A 210 -0.83 -21.56 6.85
C GLY A 210 -1.01 -21.94 8.32
N GLY A 211 -0.24 -22.92 8.79
CA GLY A 211 -0.41 -23.52 10.13
C GLY A 211 0.20 -22.70 11.28
N SER A 212 0.78 -21.52 11.01
CA SER A 212 1.37 -20.68 12.05
C SER A 212 0.53 -19.43 12.30
N ARG A 213 0.39 -19.06 13.57
CA ARG A 213 -0.23 -17.77 13.92
C ARG A 213 0.73 -16.63 13.54
N LEU A 214 0.33 -15.83 12.57
CA LEU A 214 1.09 -14.68 12.10
C LEU A 214 0.72 -13.42 12.90
N ARG A 215 1.67 -12.49 13.03
CA ARG A 215 1.35 -11.12 13.44
C ARG A 215 0.65 -10.38 12.30
N LEU A 216 -0.10 -9.35 12.62
CA LEU A 216 -0.87 -8.56 11.66
C LEU A 216 -0.01 -8.10 10.47
N GLU A 217 1.14 -7.48 10.74
CA GLU A 217 2.05 -7.01 9.71
C GLU A 217 2.62 -8.15 8.84
N THR A 218 2.86 -9.29 9.44
CA THR A 218 3.34 -10.49 8.73
C THR A 218 2.22 -11.11 7.89
N ALA A 219 1.00 -11.16 8.42
CA ALA A 219 -0.17 -11.69 7.69
C ALA A 219 -0.47 -10.82 6.45
N ALA A 220 -0.45 -9.48 6.60
CA ALA A 220 -0.65 -8.57 5.47
C ALA A 220 0.42 -8.73 4.40
N LEU A 221 1.70 -8.81 4.79
CA LEU A 221 2.80 -9.03 3.86
C LEU A 221 2.66 -10.39 3.15
N TYR A 222 2.39 -11.46 3.90
CA TYR A 222 2.20 -12.79 3.33
C TYR A 222 1.03 -12.81 2.34
N ALA A 223 -0.11 -12.19 2.70
CA ALA A 223 -1.28 -12.09 1.84
C ALA A 223 -0.97 -11.34 0.53
N THR A 224 -0.20 -10.24 0.62
CA THR A 224 0.25 -9.48 -0.56
C THR A 224 1.11 -10.33 -1.48
N VAL A 225 2.12 -11.02 -0.94
CA VAL A 225 2.99 -11.93 -1.71
C VAL A 225 2.20 -13.08 -2.34
N ALA A 226 1.32 -13.71 -1.54
CA ALA A 226 0.53 -14.85 -2.01
C ALA A 226 -0.45 -14.44 -3.12
N ALA A 227 -1.03 -13.24 -3.04
CA ALA A 227 -1.91 -12.72 -4.09
C ALA A 227 -1.16 -12.58 -5.43
N HIS A 228 0.07 -12.06 -5.42
CA HIS A 228 0.89 -11.96 -6.63
C HIS A 228 1.32 -13.33 -7.18
N LEU A 229 1.72 -14.26 -6.31
CA LEU A 229 2.14 -15.60 -6.75
C LEU A 229 1.01 -16.43 -7.39
N ILE A 230 -0.24 -16.06 -7.16
CA ILE A 230 -1.42 -16.77 -7.67
C ILE A 230 -2.11 -15.96 -8.76
N GLY A 231 -2.10 -14.63 -8.64
CA GLY A 231 -2.85 -13.73 -9.52
C GLY A 231 -2.14 -13.40 -10.84
N ASP A 232 -0.83 -13.63 -10.90
CA ASP A 232 -0.02 -13.54 -12.12
C ASP A 232 -0.04 -14.90 -12.83
#